data_b68596aed8dd15cdf3ce73a13711a0dc
#
_entry.id   b68596aed8dd15cdf3ce73a13711a0dc
#
_cell.length_a   1.000
_cell.length_b   1.000
_cell.length_c   1.000
_cell.angle_alpha   90.00
_cell.angle_beta   90.00
_cell.angle_gamma   90.00
#
_symmetry.space_group_name_H-M   'P 1'
#
loop_
_entity.id
_entity.type
_entity.pdbx_description
1 polymer ?
#
loop_
_entity_poly.entity_id
_entity_poly.type
_entity_poly.pdbx_seq_one_letter_code
_entity_poly.pdbx_strand_id
1 'polypeptide(L)'
;MIKKLLLIFPLVISGSLHAQTLTKNSPQASSTTKNLTKESNALNFIAMGDWGRNGADHQKQVAKQMGITASEVKANFIISTGDNFYPSGVISAQDPSFKYSFEDIYTDFSLQWDWYPVLGNHDYKSSPDAQVEYSKISRRWKMPARYYAKKFPINGDLNNQVLIAFIDTNPLIPEFYSNAEYGPNVKGQDTTAQKRWIAKTLADTDPAIKWKIVVGHHPIYTGGSRTDAYDTKAVRNSLKSTFEKYGVDVYLTGHEHSMQYIKPAGKTHYFISGSASEKTPVKLITDAEMVASEYGFMLFSVTNNQLRVQAINDQGEIIYNTLIKK
;
A
#
# COMPACT_ATOMS: atom_id res chain seq x y z
N MET A 1 86.00 8.38 -32.29
CA MET A 1 84.99 7.46 -31.68
C MET A 1 83.61 8.08 -31.86
N ILE A 2 82.88 7.63 -32.87
CA ILE A 2 81.55 8.16 -33.20
C ILE A 2 80.52 7.13 -32.71
N LYS A 3 79.68 7.49 -31.69
CA LYS A 3 78.59 6.65 -31.23
C LYS A 3 77.41 6.85 -32.14
N LYS A 4 77.00 5.78 -32.83
CA LYS A 4 75.76 5.72 -33.61
C LYS A 4 74.56 5.59 -32.63
N LEU A 5 73.61 6.55 -32.70
CA LEU A 5 72.34 6.54 -31.99
C LEU A 5 71.34 5.80 -32.87
N LEU A 6 70.83 4.70 -32.37
CA LEU A 6 69.79 3.93 -33.02
C LEU A 6 68.39 4.47 -32.55
N LEU A 7 67.65 5.08 -33.47
CA LEU A 7 66.26 5.50 -33.27
C LEU A 7 65.36 4.31 -33.53
N ILE A 8 64.64 3.84 -32.49
CA ILE A 8 63.61 2.85 -32.59
C ILE A 8 62.29 3.61 -32.65
N PHE A 9 61.55 3.52 -33.75
CA PHE A 9 60.16 3.98 -33.89
C PHE A 9 59.23 2.92 -33.38
N PRO A 10 58.28 3.26 -32.49
CA PRO A 10 57.21 2.32 -32.13
C PRO A 10 56.14 2.30 -33.23
N LEU A 11 55.82 1.11 -33.70
CA LEU A 11 54.73 0.84 -34.61
C LEU A 11 53.39 0.94 -33.82
N VAL A 12 52.61 1.99 -34.08
CA VAL A 12 51.25 2.12 -33.51
C VAL A 12 50.28 1.29 -34.36
N ILE A 13 49.87 0.15 -33.83
CA ILE A 13 48.78 -0.63 -34.42
C ILE A 13 47.46 -0.04 -33.90
N SER A 14 46.77 0.72 -34.76
CA SER A 14 45.40 1.18 -34.48
C SER A 14 44.41 0.03 -34.65
N GLY A 15 44.14 -0.68 -33.57
CA GLY A 15 43.04 -1.63 -33.49
C GLY A 15 41.72 -0.88 -33.32
N SER A 16 40.85 -0.89 -34.33
CA SER A 16 39.47 -0.39 -34.23
C SER A 16 38.68 -1.30 -33.30
N LEU A 17 38.50 -0.90 -32.04
CA LEU A 17 37.50 -1.52 -31.17
C LEU A 17 36.11 -1.17 -31.69
N HIS A 18 35.44 -2.12 -32.32
CA HIS A 18 34.00 -2.06 -32.52
C HIS A 18 33.33 -2.32 -31.17
N ALA A 19 32.85 -1.26 -30.53
CA ALA A 19 31.99 -1.36 -29.39
C ALA A 19 30.64 -1.97 -29.86
N GLN A 20 30.45 -3.26 -29.62
CA GLN A 20 29.10 -3.87 -29.72
C GLN A 20 28.26 -3.31 -28.61
N THR A 21 27.33 -2.42 -28.95
CA THR A 21 26.27 -1.96 -28.05
C THR A 21 25.33 -3.14 -27.79
N LEU A 22 25.56 -3.88 -26.70
CA LEU A 22 24.60 -4.83 -26.18
C LEU A 22 23.44 -4.02 -25.57
N THR A 23 22.42 -3.73 -26.35
CA THR A 23 21.14 -3.27 -25.84
C THR A 23 20.50 -4.47 -25.13
N LYS A 24 20.63 -4.52 -23.79
CA LYS A 24 19.69 -5.28 -22.99
C LYS A 24 18.31 -4.65 -23.24
N ASN A 25 17.45 -5.34 -23.93
CA ASN A 25 16.02 -5.01 -23.96
C ASN A 25 15.50 -5.22 -22.54
N SER A 26 15.61 -4.20 -21.71
CA SER A 26 14.76 -4.10 -20.53
C SER A 26 13.32 -4.05 -21.03
N PRO A 27 12.39 -4.84 -20.48
CA PRO A 27 11.00 -4.76 -20.88
C PRO A 27 10.58 -3.29 -20.82
N GLN A 28 10.18 -2.72 -21.94
CA GLN A 28 9.71 -1.33 -21.98
C GLN A 28 8.44 -1.29 -21.14
N ALA A 29 8.47 -0.56 -20.03
CA ALA A 29 7.30 -0.44 -19.17
C ALA A 29 6.10 -0.03 -20.02
N SER A 30 4.97 -0.70 -19.82
CA SER A 30 3.73 -0.42 -20.54
C SER A 30 3.36 1.05 -20.40
N SER A 31 2.87 1.66 -21.44
CA SER A 31 2.28 3.01 -21.40
C SER A 31 0.81 3.00 -20.95
N THR A 32 0.24 1.81 -20.74
CA THR A 32 -1.17 1.60 -20.37
C THR A 32 -1.29 0.39 -19.45
N THR A 33 -2.35 0.35 -18.65
CA THR A 33 -2.73 -0.83 -17.88
C THR A 33 -3.49 -1.80 -18.79
N LYS A 34 -2.94 -2.98 -18.98
CA LYS A 34 -3.51 -4.00 -19.92
C LYS A 34 -4.84 -4.52 -19.38
N ASN A 35 -5.86 -4.54 -20.24
CA ASN A 35 -7.21 -5.04 -19.93
C ASN A 35 -7.90 -4.37 -18.73
N LEU A 36 -7.56 -3.11 -18.44
CA LEU A 36 -8.17 -2.35 -17.36
C LEU A 36 -9.68 -2.19 -17.57
N THR A 37 -10.46 -2.63 -16.60
CA THR A 37 -11.90 -2.37 -16.55
C THR A 37 -12.14 -1.03 -15.86
N LYS A 38 -12.80 -0.08 -16.55
CA LYS A 38 -13.15 1.23 -16.02
C LYS A 38 -14.64 1.25 -15.67
N GLU A 39 -14.94 1.61 -14.42
CA GLU A 39 -16.32 1.78 -13.97
C GLU A 39 -16.74 3.25 -14.13
N SER A 40 -17.88 3.47 -14.78
CA SER A 40 -18.46 4.80 -14.89
C SER A 40 -19.10 5.24 -13.56
N ASN A 41 -19.03 6.52 -13.26
CA ASN A 41 -19.63 7.11 -12.05
C ASN A 41 -19.14 6.47 -10.74
N ALA A 42 -17.92 5.94 -10.71
CA ALA A 42 -17.33 5.32 -9.55
C ALA A 42 -16.47 6.31 -8.76
N LEU A 43 -16.34 6.05 -7.46
CA LEU A 43 -15.24 6.53 -6.65
C LEU A 43 -14.06 5.59 -6.86
N ASN A 44 -12.98 6.08 -7.49
CA ASN A 44 -11.79 5.30 -7.79
C ASN A 44 -10.66 5.63 -6.82
N PHE A 45 -10.06 4.62 -6.20
CA PHE A 45 -8.86 4.80 -5.40
C PHE A 45 -7.89 3.61 -5.55
N ILE A 46 -6.61 3.91 -5.41
CA ILE A 46 -5.56 2.90 -5.38
C ILE A 46 -5.18 2.62 -3.93
N ALA A 47 -4.95 1.35 -3.61
CA ALA A 47 -4.45 0.91 -2.32
C ALA A 47 -3.14 0.16 -2.50
N MET A 48 -2.13 0.50 -1.70
CA MET A 48 -0.83 -0.15 -1.67
C MET A 48 -0.18 -0.01 -0.29
N GLY A 49 0.74 -0.87 0.07
CA GLY A 49 1.48 -0.81 1.32
C GLY A 49 2.89 -1.39 1.21
N ASP A 50 3.64 -1.30 2.30
CA ASP A 50 4.94 -1.95 2.43
C ASP A 50 5.95 -1.44 1.38
N TRP A 51 6.10 -0.10 1.28
CA TRP A 51 6.68 0.52 0.08
C TRP A 51 7.95 1.36 0.29
N GLY A 52 8.10 2.10 1.38
CA GLY A 52 9.06 3.19 1.53
C GLY A 52 10.53 2.78 1.61
N ARG A 53 11.17 2.49 0.48
CA ARG A 53 12.56 2.02 0.37
C ARG A 53 13.45 2.94 -0.46
N ASN A 54 13.20 4.27 -0.42
CA ASN A 54 13.96 5.29 -1.15
C ASN A 54 14.05 5.02 -2.67
N GLY A 55 13.00 4.42 -3.23
CA GLY A 55 12.93 4.04 -4.64
C GLY A 55 13.72 2.78 -5.01
N ALA A 56 14.29 2.08 -4.02
CA ALA A 56 14.93 0.80 -4.21
C ALA A 56 13.90 -0.34 -4.37
N ASP A 57 14.41 -1.53 -4.59
CA ASP A 57 13.62 -2.72 -4.90
C ASP A 57 12.71 -2.44 -6.10
N HIS A 58 11.42 -2.72 -6.02
CA HIS A 58 10.47 -2.42 -7.11
C HIS A 58 9.62 -1.17 -6.86
N GLN A 59 9.91 -0.36 -5.83
CA GLN A 59 9.09 0.80 -5.48
C GLN A 59 8.87 1.77 -6.66
N LYS A 60 9.93 2.09 -7.42
CA LYS A 60 9.81 3.01 -8.58
C LYS A 60 8.97 2.42 -9.71
N GLN A 61 9.11 1.13 -9.98
CA GLN A 61 8.34 0.45 -11.02
C GLN A 61 6.86 0.43 -10.67
N VAL A 62 6.52 0.07 -9.43
CA VAL A 62 5.15 0.11 -8.93
C VAL A 62 4.59 1.54 -8.96
N ALA A 63 5.35 2.54 -8.47
CA ALA A 63 4.94 3.95 -8.50
C ALA A 63 4.63 4.44 -9.92
N LYS A 64 5.47 4.08 -10.90
CA LYS A 64 5.24 4.40 -12.31
C LYS A 64 3.94 3.79 -12.82
N GLN A 65 3.70 2.50 -12.54
CA GLN A 65 2.48 1.84 -12.98
C GLN A 65 1.23 2.37 -12.27
N MET A 66 1.35 2.72 -10.99
CA MET A 66 0.29 3.43 -10.25
C MET A 66 -0.09 4.75 -10.93
N GLY A 67 0.89 5.55 -11.36
CA GLY A 67 0.66 6.81 -12.07
C GLY A 67 -0.12 6.60 -13.37
N ILE A 68 0.26 5.61 -14.17
CA ILE A 68 -0.44 5.24 -15.40
C ILE A 68 -1.90 4.86 -15.09
N THR A 69 -2.10 3.90 -14.17
CA THR A 69 -3.44 3.42 -13.81
C THR A 69 -4.31 4.53 -13.21
N ALA A 70 -3.75 5.33 -12.29
CA ALA A 70 -4.45 6.45 -11.66
C ALA A 70 -4.95 7.49 -12.68
N SER A 71 -4.12 7.77 -13.70
CA SER A 71 -4.49 8.66 -14.81
C SER A 71 -5.63 8.07 -15.65
N GLU A 72 -5.56 6.78 -15.96
CA GLU A 72 -6.56 6.13 -16.81
C GLU A 72 -7.95 6.03 -16.17
N VAL A 73 -8.03 5.85 -14.84
CA VAL A 73 -9.31 5.76 -14.10
C VAL A 73 -9.70 7.07 -13.43
N LYS A 74 -8.87 8.10 -13.51
CA LYS A 74 -9.04 9.36 -12.77
C LYS A 74 -9.19 9.10 -11.28
N ALA A 75 -8.19 8.45 -10.68
CA ALA A 75 -8.21 8.10 -9.27
C ALA A 75 -8.44 9.35 -8.39
N ASN A 76 -9.28 9.23 -7.39
CA ASN A 76 -9.67 10.33 -6.50
C ASN A 76 -8.68 10.52 -5.35
N PHE A 77 -8.07 9.43 -4.87
CA PHE A 77 -7.09 9.42 -3.79
C PHE A 77 -6.32 8.10 -3.75
N ILE A 78 -5.31 8.04 -2.89
CA ILE A 78 -4.49 6.85 -2.65
C ILE A 78 -4.63 6.44 -1.17
N ILE A 79 -4.65 5.15 -0.89
CA ILE A 79 -4.56 4.57 0.46
C ILE A 79 -3.21 3.88 0.60
N SER A 80 -2.48 4.21 1.68
CA SER A 80 -1.33 3.41 2.10
C SER A 80 -1.72 2.52 3.28
N THR A 81 -1.52 1.21 3.12
CA THR A 81 -1.89 0.19 4.11
C THR A 81 -0.81 -0.03 5.18
N GLY A 82 0.11 0.92 5.37
CA GLY A 82 1.14 0.88 6.41
C GLY A 82 2.49 0.39 5.92
N ASP A 83 3.45 0.34 6.85
CA ASP A 83 4.87 0.17 6.58
C ASP A 83 5.32 1.16 5.50
N ASN A 84 5.09 2.45 5.86
CA ASN A 84 5.29 3.56 4.94
C ASN A 84 6.78 3.86 4.72
N PHE A 85 7.63 3.53 5.71
CA PHE A 85 9.07 3.81 5.64
C PHE A 85 9.90 2.68 6.25
N TYR A 86 10.76 2.09 5.45
CA TYR A 86 11.71 1.04 5.84
C TYR A 86 13.13 1.60 6.06
N PRO A 87 13.94 0.93 6.95
CA PRO A 87 13.59 -0.26 7.73
C PRO A 87 12.86 0.05 9.05
N SER A 88 12.76 1.31 9.48
CA SER A 88 12.37 1.63 10.86
C SER A 88 11.50 2.89 10.98
N GLY A 89 10.67 3.20 9.99
CA GLY A 89 9.84 4.40 10.01
C GLY A 89 10.67 5.70 9.87
N VAL A 90 10.14 6.80 10.40
CA VAL A 90 10.75 8.14 10.36
C VAL A 90 10.92 8.68 11.77
N ILE A 91 11.96 9.52 12.02
CA ILE A 91 12.28 10.04 13.34
C ILE A 91 11.59 11.38 13.65
N SER A 92 11.21 12.15 12.64
CA SER A 92 10.54 13.45 12.76
C SER A 92 9.76 13.77 11.48
N ALA A 93 8.93 14.80 11.52
CA ALA A 93 8.23 15.30 10.33
C ALA A 93 9.17 15.92 9.27
N GLN A 94 10.42 16.18 9.62
CA GLN A 94 11.46 16.67 8.72
C GLN A 94 12.43 15.56 8.26
N ASP A 95 12.11 14.29 8.56
CA ASP A 95 12.96 13.17 8.16
C ASP A 95 13.11 13.13 6.62
N PRO A 96 14.35 13.03 6.10
CA PRO A 96 14.60 13.00 4.67
C PRO A 96 13.89 11.85 3.93
N SER A 97 13.49 10.80 4.63
CA SER A 97 12.75 9.67 4.05
C SER A 97 11.41 10.08 3.45
N PHE A 98 10.75 11.12 3.97
CA PHE A 98 9.56 11.69 3.32
C PHE A 98 9.87 12.18 1.91
N LYS A 99 11.01 12.84 1.73
CA LYS A 99 11.42 13.29 0.41
C LYS A 99 11.81 12.11 -0.48
N TYR A 100 12.74 11.27 -0.02
CA TYR A 100 13.38 10.26 -0.88
C TYR A 100 12.51 9.01 -1.11
N SER A 101 11.62 8.66 -0.18
CA SER A 101 10.72 7.51 -0.34
C SER A 101 9.30 7.89 -0.80
N PHE A 102 8.87 9.14 -0.61
CA PHE A 102 7.51 9.55 -0.95
C PHE A 102 7.47 10.63 -2.03
N GLU A 103 7.96 11.85 -1.74
CA GLU A 103 7.78 12.99 -2.63
C GLU A 103 8.50 12.81 -3.97
N ASP A 104 9.72 12.27 -3.98
CA ASP A 104 10.53 12.08 -5.18
C ASP A 104 10.20 10.78 -5.96
N ILE A 105 9.40 9.89 -5.38
CA ILE A 105 9.04 8.62 -6.02
C ILE A 105 7.68 8.70 -6.71
N TYR A 106 6.66 9.21 -6.01
CA TYR A 106 5.30 9.29 -6.51
C TYR A 106 5.05 10.64 -7.18
N THR A 107 5.80 10.93 -8.25
CA THR A 107 5.87 12.24 -8.91
C THR A 107 4.85 12.42 -10.02
N ASP A 108 4.23 11.35 -10.52
CA ASP A 108 3.21 11.45 -11.57
C ASP A 108 2.07 12.40 -11.15
N PHE A 109 1.55 13.19 -12.09
CA PHE A 109 0.51 14.18 -11.82
C PHE A 109 -0.75 13.51 -11.22
N SER A 110 -1.09 12.32 -11.71
CA SER A 110 -2.25 11.54 -11.23
C SER A 110 -2.11 11.02 -9.79
N LEU A 111 -0.90 11.06 -9.21
CA LEU A 111 -0.60 10.69 -7.84
C LEU A 111 -0.46 11.90 -6.90
N GLN A 112 -0.72 13.13 -7.39
CA GLN A 112 -0.65 14.36 -6.59
C GLN A 112 -1.93 14.64 -5.79
N TRP A 113 -2.88 13.71 -5.76
CA TRP A 113 -4.08 13.76 -4.92
C TRP A 113 -3.78 13.40 -3.46
N ASP A 114 -4.82 13.42 -2.62
CA ASP A 114 -4.71 13.07 -1.21
C ASP A 114 -4.30 11.60 -1.03
N TRP A 115 -3.37 11.37 -0.11
CA TRP A 115 -2.94 10.06 0.36
C TRP A 115 -3.42 9.87 1.80
N TYR A 116 -4.09 8.75 2.07
CA TYR A 116 -4.63 8.38 3.38
C TYR A 116 -3.88 7.17 3.92
N PRO A 117 -2.83 7.37 4.72
CA PRO A 117 -2.03 6.27 5.27
C PRO A 117 -2.57 5.74 6.59
N VAL A 118 -2.24 4.48 6.87
CA VAL A 118 -2.21 3.92 8.22
C VAL A 118 -0.79 3.58 8.62
N LEU A 119 -0.56 3.29 9.89
CA LEU A 119 0.76 2.92 10.42
C LEU A 119 0.94 1.40 10.39
N GLY A 120 2.12 0.95 9.91
CA GLY A 120 2.57 -0.41 10.04
C GLY A 120 3.56 -0.62 11.20
N ASN A 121 4.03 -1.85 11.37
CA ASN A 121 4.95 -2.16 12.47
C ASN A 121 6.36 -1.58 12.25
N HIS A 122 6.81 -1.42 11.01
CA HIS A 122 8.07 -0.72 10.73
C HIS A 122 8.00 0.76 11.09
N ASP A 123 6.85 1.40 10.91
CA ASP A 123 6.62 2.78 11.31
C ASP A 123 6.69 2.97 12.84
N TYR A 124 6.37 1.92 13.59
CA TYR A 124 6.40 1.89 15.06
C TYR A 124 7.80 1.71 15.66
N LYS A 125 8.81 1.39 14.85
CA LYS A 125 10.21 1.26 15.31
C LYS A 125 10.87 2.61 15.60
N SER A 126 10.32 3.72 15.09
CA SER A 126 10.81 5.08 15.34
C SER A 126 9.70 5.98 15.89
N SER A 127 9.26 7.02 15.18
CA SER A 127 8.27 7.97 15.65
C SER A 127 6.99 7.91 14.79
N PRO A 128 5.96 7.13 15.18
CA PRO A 128 4.69 7.10 14.45
C PRO A 128 4.03 8.50 14.37
N ASP A 129 4.17 9.32 15.42
CA ASP A 129 3.61 10.67 15.45
C ASP A 129 4.24 11.61 14.44
N ALA A 130 5.48 11.34 14.00
CA ALA A 130 6.11 12.10 12.93
C ALA A 130 5.31 12.06 11.63
N GLN A 131 4.64 10.96 11.34
CA GLN A 131 3.78 10.82 10.16
C GLN A 131 2.46 11.60 10.32
N VAL A 132 1.93 11.69 11.53
CA VAL A 132 0.78 12.55 11.87
C VAL A 132 1.18 14.03 11.69
N GLU A 133 2.33 14.43 12.24
CA GLU A 133 2.84 15.80 12.11
C GLU A 133 3.17 16.18 10.65
N TYR A 134 3.64 15.24 9.83
CA TYR A 134 3.91 15.48 8.42
C TYR A 134 2.65 15.89 7.64
N SER A 135 1.46 15.52 8.09
CA SER A 135 0.19 16.00 7.52
C SER A 135 0.01 17.52 7.57
N LYS A 136 0.74 18.21 8.45
CA LYS A 136 0.76 19.67 8.55
C LYS A 136 1.72 20.31 7.51
N ILE A 137 2.63 19.52 6.95
CA ILE A 137 3.66 19.95 6.00
C ILE A 137 3.25 19.61 4.57
N SER A 138 2.93 18.32 4.32
CA SER A 138 2.60 17.86 2.98
C SER A 138 1.15 18.13 2.61
N ARG A 139 0.96 18.72 1.43
CA ARG A 139 -0.38 18.97 0.87
C ARG A 139 -1.15 17.66 0.66
N ARG A 140 -0.48 16.59 0.27
CA ARG A 140 -1.11 15.32 -0.10
C ARG A 140 -1.15 14.25 0.99
N TRP A 141 -0.31 14.32 2.03
CA TRP A 141 -0.31 13.37 3.16
C TRP A 141 -1.42 13.71 4.15
N LYS A 142 -2.44 12.86 4.28
CA LYS A 142 -3.65 13.11 5.10
C LYS A 142 -3.77 12.10 6.23
N MET A 143 -3.03 12.32 7.30
CA MET A 143 -3.04 11.50 8.51
C MET A 143 -3.25 12.38 9.76
N PRO A 144 -4.50 12.77 10.04
CA PRO A 144 -4.77 13.73 11.12
C PRO A 144 -4.55 13.17 12.53
N ALA A 145 -4.52 11.84 12.66
CA ALA A 145 -4.28 11.10 13.90
C ALA A 145 -3.81 9.69 13.54
N ARG A 146 -3.37 8.89 14.54
CA ARG A 146 -2.97 7.48 14.32
C ARG A 146 -4.14 6.61 13.87
N TYR A 147 -5.38 7.00 14.19
CA TYR A 147 -6.61 6.41 13.64
C TYR A 147 -7.64 7.53 13.39
N TYR A 148 -8.37 7.43 12.30
CA TYR A 148 -9.32 8.43 11.83
C TYR A 148 -10.34 7.83 10.86
N ALA A 149 -11.38 8.58 10.52
CA ALA A 149 -12.36 8.15 9.52
C ALA A 149 -12.74 9.29 8.60
N LYS A 150 -13.16 8.94 7.39
CA LYS A 150 -13.67 9.90 6.41
C LYS A 150 -14.78 9.28 5.58
N LYS A 151 -15.78 10.07 5.23
CA LYS A 151 -16.81 9.75 4.25
C LYS A 151 -16.40 10.33 2.90
N PHE A 152 -16.41 9.49 1.86
CA PHE A 152 -16.06 9.88 0.50
C PHE A 152 -17.30 9.78 -0.38
N PRO A 153 -17.69 10.87 -1.08
CA PRO A 153 -18.84 10.82 -1.97
C PRO A 153 -18.53 9.97 -3.20
N ILE A 154 -19.44 9.06 -3.56
CA ILE A 154 -19.37 8.29 -4.80
C ILE A 154 -19.75 9.23 -5.95
N ASN A 155 -18.84 9.38 -6.91
CA ASN A 155 -19.03 10.29 -8.05
C ASN A 155 -19.46 11.72 -7.65
N GLY A 156 -18.98 12.22 -6.50
CA GLY A 156 -19.32 13.55 -5.99
C GLY A 156 -20.71 13.67 -5.33
N ASP A 157 -21.50 12.60 -5.25
CA ASP A 157 -22.83 12.60 -4.65
C ASP A 157 -22.79 12.40 -3.14
N LEU A 158 -23.13 13.41 -2.37
CA LEU A 158 -23.16 13.37 -0.91
C LEU A 158 -24.25 12.44 -0.33
N ASN A 159 -25.25 12.04 -1.10
CA ASN A 159 -26.27 11.07 -0.70
C ASN A 159 -25.82 9.63 -0.91
N ASN A 160 -24.67 9.43 -1.53
CA ASN A 160 -24.07 8.13 -1.79
C ASN A 160 -22.59 8.18 -1.41
N GLN A 161 -22.23 7.57 -0.28
CA GLN A 161 -20.89 7.72 0.29
C GLN A 161 -20.28 6.37 0.68
N VAL A 162 -18.96 6.34 0.69
CA VAL A 162 -18.16 5.27 1.30
C VAL A 162 -17.62 5.80 2.63
N LEU A 163 -17.97 5.15 3.74
CA LEU A 163 -17.31 5.37 5.03
C LEU A 163 -16.04 4.54 5.06
N ILE A 164 -14.89 5.20 5.22
CA ILE A 164 -13.60 4.52 5.41
C ILE A 164 -13.07 4.86 6.80
N ALA A 165 -12.85 3.83 7.63
CA ALA A 165 -12.19 3.92 8.92
C ALA A 165 -10.75 3.44 8.79
N PHE A 166 -9.79 4.32 9.03
CA PHE A 166 -8.35 4.05 9.06
C PHE A 166 -7.97 3.79 10.51
N ILE A 167 -7.48 2.58 10.80
CA ILE A 167 -7.22 2.12 12.18
C ILE A 167 -5.75 1.80 12.40
N ASP A 168 -5.29 2.00 13.63
CA ASP A 168 -3.96 1.59 14.06
C ASP A 168 -4.03 0.18 14.66
N THR A 169 -3.48 -0.79 13.96
CA THR A 169 -3.51 -2.19 14.41
C THR A 169 -2.37 -2.54 15.37
N ASN A 170 -1.32 -1.73 15.47
CA ASN A 170 -0.16 -2.01 16.33
C ASN A 170 -0.54 -2.15 17.82
N PRO A 171 -1.32 -1.22 18.43
CA PRO A 171 -1.69 -1.35 19.84
C PRO A 171 -2.71 -2.48 20.11
N LEU A 172 -3.23 -3.15 19.08
CA LEU A 172 -4.11 -4.31 19.23
C LEU A 172 -3.35 -5.63 19.45
N ILE A 173 -2.01 -5.60 19.36
CA ILE A 173 -1.13 -6.76 19.44
C ILE A 173 -0.45 -6.76 20.81
N PRO A 174 -0.86 -7.64 21.76
CA PRO A 174 -0.32 -7.63 23.13
C PRO A 174 1.20 -7.83 23.19
N GLU A 175 1.75 -8.64 22.32
CA GLU A 175 3.19 -8.96 22.25
C GLU A 175 4.04 -7.73 21.94
N PHE A 176 3.50 -6.73 21.26
CA PHE A 176 4.21 -5.49 20.95
C PHE A 176 4.53 -4.66 22.19
N TYR A 177 3.73 -4.77 23.27
CA TYR A 177 3.97 -4.02 24.51
C TYR A 177 5.24 -4.44 25.25
N SER A 178 5.66 -5.70 25.09
CA SER A 178 6.92 -6.23 25.66
C SER A 178 8.09 -6.22 24.68
N ASN A 179 7.84 -5.93 23.40
CA ASN A 179 8.87 -5.89 22.38
C ASN A 179 9.73 -4.64 22.51
N ALA A 180 11.05 -4.76 22.37
CA ALA A 180 12.00 -3.65 22.56
C ALA A 180 11.87 -2.57 21.48
N GLU A 181 11.50 -2.94 20.24
CA GLU A 181 11.34 -2.00 19.11
C GLU A 181 9.98 -1.29 19.12
N TYR A 182 8.89 -2.02 19.39
CA TYR A 182 7.53 -1.48 19.29
C TYR A 182 7.02 -0.93 20.62
N GLY A 183 7.46 -1.53 21.74
CA GLY A 183 6.98 -1.24 23.09
C GLY A 183 7.00 0.24 23.47
N PRO A 184 8.06 0.99 23.18
CA PRO A 184 8.10 2.42 23.48
C PRO A 184 6.93 3.22 22.87
N ASN A 185 6.48 2.84 21.68
CA ASN A 185 5.47 3.58 20.92
C ASN A 185 4.03 3.04 21.07
N VAL A 186 3.84 1.79 21.55
CA VAL A 186 2.50 1.23 21.79
C VAL A 186 2.03 1.46 23.24
N LYS A 187 2.94 1.53 24.22
CA LYS A 187 2.61 1.63 25.66
C LYS A 187 1.78 2.87 26.02
N GLY A 188 1.92 3.96 25.27
CA GLY A 188 1.13 5.19 25.48
C GLY A 188 -0.24 5.19 24.80
N GLN A 189 -0.63 4.11 24.12
CA GLN A 189 -1.87 4.04 23.35
C GLN A 189 -3.04 3.50 24.20
N ASP A 190 -4.18 4.19 24.18
CA ASP A 190 -5.43 3.67 24.76
C ASP A 190 -6.17 2.78 23.76
N THR A 191 -5.82 1.49 23.77
CA THR A 191 -6.45 0.47 22.92
C THR A 191 -7.96 0.36 23.15
N THR A 192 -8.41 0.58 24.40
CA THR A 192 -9.84 0.55 24.73
C THR A 192 -10.59 1.72 24.13
N ALA A 193 -9.99 2.92 24.17
CA ALA A 193 -10.54 4.10 23.50
C ALA A 193 -10.64 3.89 22.00
N GLN A 194 -9.59 3.35 21.35
CA GLN A 194 -9.63 3.07 19.92
C GLN A 194 -10.71 2.04 19.57
N LYS A 195 -10.85 0.93 20.32
CA LYS A 195 -11.90 -0.06 20.09
C LYS A 195 -13.31 0.53 20.22
N ARG A 196 -13.54 1.38 21.23
CA ARG A 196 -14.80 2.13 21.37
C ARG A 196 -15.05 3.06 20.19
N TRP A 197 -14.01 3.76 19.74
CA TRP A 197 -14.09 4.66 18.58
C TRP A 197 -14.41 3.88 17.30
N ILE A 198 -13.75 2.73 17.04
CA ILE A 198 -14.05 1.85 15.90
C ILE A 198 -15.53 1.45 15.92
N ALA A 199 -16.00 0.95 17.07
CA ALA A 199 -17.40 0.52 17.22
C ALA A 199 -18.38 1.69 16.96
N LYS A 200 -18.12 2.88 17.52
CA LYS A 200 -18.94 4.08 17.31
C LYS A 200 -18.95 4.52 15.83
N THR A 201 -17.78 4.54 15.19
CA THR A 201 -17.66 4.92 13.78
C THR A 201 -18.42 3.97 12.86
N LEU A 202 -18.28 2.66 13.09
CA LEU A 202 -18.94 1.63 12.27
C LEU A 202 -20.44 1.51 12.57
N ALA A 203 -20.89 1.97 13.74
CA ALA A 203 -22.31 2.02 14.10
C ALA A 203 -23.09 3.14 13.39
N ASP A 204 -22.43 3.98 12.61
CA ASP A 204 -23.11 5.04 11.83
C ASP A 204 -24.12 4.42 10.87
N THR A 205 -25.38 4.84 11.01
CA THR A 205 -26.56 4.38 10.25
C THR A 205 -27.04 5.39 9.22
N ASP A 206 -26.24 6.41 8.92
CA ASP A 206 -26.54 7.39 7.88
C ASP A 206 -26.89 6.66 6.56
N PRO A 207 -28.09 6.83 5.99
CA PRO A 207 -28.52 6.14 4.78
C PRO A 207 -27.70 6.51 3.55
N ALA A 208 -26.94 7.59 3.61
CA ALA A 208 -25.99 7.96 2.57
C ALA A 208 -24.78 6.98 2.51
N ILE A 209 -24.46 6.27 3.59
CA ILE A 209 -23.36 5.31 3.62
C ILE A 209 -23.77 4.04 2.87
N LYS A 210 -23.22 3.86 1.68
CA LYS A 210 -23.43 2.66 0.86
C LYS A 210 -22.43 1.56 1.18
N TRP A 211 -21.20 1.91 1.53
CA TRP A 211 -20.13 0.96 1.83
C TRP A 211 -19.40 1.35 3.11
N LYS A 212 -19.03 0.33 3.90
CA LYS A 212 -18.15 0.48 5.07
C LYS A 212 -16.85 -0.27 4.82
N ILE A 213 -15.75 0.47 4.70
CA ILE A 213 -14.41 -0.06 4.51
C ILE A 213 -13.59 0.23 5.75
N VAL A 214 -12.80 -0.73 6.21
CA VAL A 214 -11.82 -0.54 7.28
C VAL A 214 -10.43 -0.77 6.67
N VAL A 215 -9.50 0.12 6.96
CA VAL A 215 -8.10 0.02 6.54
C VAL A 215 -7.23 -0.10 7.77
N GLY A 216 -6.41 -1.13 7.83
CA GLY A 216 -5.39 -1.34 8.85
C GLY A 216 -4.13 -1.90 8.22
N HIS A 217 -3.11 -2.19 9.02
CA HIS A 217 -1.89 -2.80 8.49
C HIS A 217 -1.90 -4.32 8.59
N HIS A 218 -2.10 -4.85 9.79
CA HIS A 218 -2.04 -6.30 10.02
C HIS A 218 -3.31 -7.03 9.56
N PRO A 219 -3.18 -8.12 8.79
CA PRO A 219 -4.32 -8.87 8.29
C PRO A 219 -5.02 -9.71 9.38
N ILE A 220 -6.30 -10.03 9.16
CA ILE A 220 -7.08 -11.00 9.95
C ILE A 220 -6.92 -12.42 9.37
N TYR A 221 -6.78 -12.52 8.07
CA TYR A 221 -6.54 -13.76 7.33
C TYR A 221 -5.43 -13.52 6.32
N THR A 222 -4.56 -14.52 6.12
CA THR A 222 -3.49 -14.49 5.12
C THR A 222 -3.07 -15.89 4.70
N GLY A 223 -2.70 -16.06 3.45
CA GLY A 223 -2.01 -17.23 2.93
C GLY A 223 -0.48 -17.11 2.98
N GLY A 224 0.04 -16.02 3.54
CA GLY A 224 1.48 -15.79 3.73
C GLY A 224 2.07 -16.54 4.92
N SER A 225 3.30 -16.18 5.26
CA SER A 225 4.04 -16.84 6.36
C SER A 225 3.41 -16.61 7.75
N ARG A 226 2.58 -15.57 7.89
CA ARG A 226 1.94 -15.16 9.14
C ARG A 226 0.54 -15.74 9.36
N THR A 227 0.13 -16.76 8.64
CA THR A 227 -1.20 -17.39 8.77
C THR A 227 -1.55 -17.72 10.22
N ASP A 228 -0.61 -18.24 10.99
CA ASP A 228 -0.75 -18.61 12.39
C ASP A 228 0.05 -17.74 13.36
N ALA A 229 0.59 -16.62 12.90
CA ALA A 229 1.39 -15.73 13.71
C ALA A 229 0.55 -15.03 14.80
N TYR A 230 1.22 -14.59 15.85
CA TYR A 230 0.58 -13.97 17.03
C TYR A 230 -0.14 -12.67 16.67
N ASP A 231 0.43 -11.86 15.79
CA ASP A 231 -0.11 -10.59 15.32
C ASP A 231 -1.41 -10.78 14.53
N THR A 232 -1.42 -11.69 13.56
CA THR A 232 -2.64 -12.06 12.80
C THR A 232 -3.75 -12.55 13.74
N LYS A 233 -3.41 -13.41 14.72
CA LYS A 233 -4.37 -13.92 15.72
C LYS A 233 -4.89 -12.81 16.63
N ALA A 234 -4.02 -11.92 17.12
CA ALA A 234 -4.38 -10.82 18.00
C ALA A 234 -5.35 -9.83 17.31
N VAL A 235 -5.04 -9.44 16.07
CA VAL A 235 -5.88 -8.53 15.29
C VAL A 235 -7.23 -9.18 14.93
N ARG A 236 -7.23 -10.46 14.55
CA ARG A 236 -8.45 -11.25 14.32
C ARG A 236 -9.35 -11.26 15.55
N ASN A 237 -8.81 -11.59 16.72
CA ASN A 237 -9.53 -11.64 17.99
C ASN A 237 -10.07 -10.26 18.41
N SER A 238 -9.38 -9.19 18.05
CA SER A 238 -9.77 -7.83 18.40
C SER A 238 -10.88 -7.26 17.51
N LEU A 239 -10.92 -7.62 16.22
CA LEU A 239 -11.71 -6.88 15.22
C LEU A 239 -12.82 -7.70 14.57
N LYS A 240 -12.67 -9.04 14.40
CA LYS A 240 -13.58 -9.85 13.61
C LYS A 240 -15.04 -9.70 14.03
N SER A 241 -15.34 -9.86 15.33
CA SER A 241 -16.69 -9.74 15.86
C SER A 241 -17.29 -8.34 15.70
N THR A 242 -16.45 -7.30 15.77
CA THR A 242 -16.87 -5.91 15.52
C THR A 242 -17.24 -5.71 14.06
N PHE A 243 -16.46 -6.25 13.13
CA PHE A 243 -16.76 -6.15 11.70
C PHE A 243 -18.06 -6.87 11.33
N GLU A 244 -18.26 -8.08 11.87
CA GLU A 244 -19.50 -8.83 11.69
C GLU A 244 -20.72 -8.08 12.25
N LYS A 245 -20.61 -7.56 13.48
CA LYS A 245 -21.68 -6.82 14.17
C LYS A 245 -22.14 -5.58 13.39
N TYR A 246 -21.20 -4.80 12.85
CA TYR A 246 -21.49 -3.51 12.19
C TYR A 246 -21.52 -3.60 10.67
N GLY A 247 -21.42 -4.81 10.13
CA GLY A 247 -21.57 -5.08 8.71
C GLY A 247 -20.52 -4.42 7.83
N VAL A 248 -19.23 -4.54 8.22
CA VAL A 248 -18.10 -4.09 7.40
C VAL A 248 -18.10 -4.84 6.08
N ASP A 249 -18.02 -4.12 4.97
CA ASP A 249 -17.99 -4.70 3.64
C ASP A 249 -16.57 -5.16 3.25
N VAL A 250 -15.56 -4.34 3.55
CA VAL A 250 -14.14 -4.60 3.19
C VAL A 250 -13.22 -4.31 4.36
N TYR A 251 -12.27 -5.21 4.59
CA TYR A 251 -11.07 -4.96 5.38
C TYR A 251 -9.84 -5.03 4.47
N LEU A 252 -9.09 -3.93 4.40
CA LEU A 252 -7.95 -3.72 3.52
C LEU A 252 -6.67 -3.55 4.35
N THR A 253 -5.62 -4.30 4.00
CA THR A 253 -4.37 -4.37 4.78
C THR A 253 -3.12 -4.47 3.91
N GLY A 254 -1.95 -4.40 4.54
CA GLY A 254 -0.62 -4.71 4.04
C GLY A 254 0.03 -5.85 4.83
N HIS A 255 1.26 -5.62 5.34
CA HIS A 255 2.04 -6.47 6.22
C HIS A 255 2.60 -7.75 5.59
N GLU A 256 1.82 -8.46 4.81
CA GLU A 256 2.27 -9.55 3.95
C GLU A 256 2.63 -8.96 2.60
N HIS A 257 3.87 -9.13 2.17
CA HIS A 257 4.37 -8.57 0.91
C HIS A 257 3.85 -9.36 -0.29
N SER A 258 2.53 -9.28 -0.48
CA SER A 258 1.79 -10.01 -1.50
C SER A 258 0.47 -9.32 -1.81
N MET A 259 -0.22 -9.75 -2.85
CA MET A 259 -1.60 -9.36 -3.11
C MET A 259 -2.52 -10.56 -2.84
N GLN A 260 -3.55 -10.37 -2.02
CA GLN A 260 -4.46 -11.45 -1.66
C GLN A 260 -5.90 -10.95 -1.59
N TYR A 261 -6.84 -11.83 -1.95
CA TYR A 261 -8.25 -11.67 -1.67
C TYR A 261 -8.77 -12.93 -0.99
N ILE A 262 -9.30 -12.77 0.22
CA ILE A 262 -9.77 -13.87 1.07
C ILE A 262 -11.22 -13.58 1.44
N LYS A 263 -12.09 -14.61 1.25
CA LYS A 263 -13.53 -14.48 1.46
C LYS A 263 -14.06 -15.65 2.29
N PRO A 264 -13.83 -15.64 3.62
CA PRO A 264 -14.47 -16.60 4.51
C PRO A 264 -15.97 -16.35 4.57
N ALA A 265 -16.69 -17.27 5.22
CA ALA A 265 -18.12 -17.08 5.49
C ALA A 265 -18.36 -15.75 6.22
N GLY A 266 -19.49 -15.10 5.89
CA GLY A 266 -19.85 -13.78 6.40
C GLY A 266 -19.83 -12.68 5.35
N LYS A 267 -20.05 -11.44 5.77
CA LYS A 267 -20.21 -10.29 4.86
C LYS A 267 -18.86 -9.72 4.40
N THR A 268 -17.88 -9.64 5.28
CA THR A 268 -16.61 -8.92 5.04
C THR A 268 -15.73 -9.60 4.00
N HIS A 269 -15.21 -8.82 3.09
CA HIS A 269 -14.18 -9.17 2.10
C HIS A 269 -12.82 -8.69 2.59
N TYR A 270 -11.79 -9.53 2.58
CA TYR A 270 -10.47 -9.25 3.12
C TYR A 270 -9.46 -9.14 1.99
N PHE A 271 -8.83 -7.97 1.85
CA PHE A 271 -7.82 -7.72 0.83
C PHE A 271 -6.49 -7.38 1.49
N ILE A 272 -5.41 -7.92 0.94
CA ILE A 272 -4.04 -7.56 1.27
C ILE A 272 -3.41 -6.95 0.02
N SER A 273 -2.86 -5.75 0.15
CA SER A 273 -2.13 -5.03 -0.89
C SER A 273 -0.84 -4.48 -0.29
N GLY A 274 0.13 -5.39 -0.05
CA GLY A 274 1.35 -5.12 0.69
C GLY A 274 2.64 -5.36 -0.11
N SER A 275 2.58 -5.38 -1.43
CA SER A 275 3.75 -5.71 -2.27
C SER A 275 4.22 -4.56 -3.16
N ALA A 276 4.11 -3.32 -2.66
CA ALA A 276 4.49 -2.15 -3.47
C ALA A 276 6.00 -1.92 -3.59
N SER A 277 6.83 -2.69 -2.89
CA SER A 277 8.29 -2.64 -3.05
C SER A 277 8.96 -4.01 -2.92
N GLU A 278 8.44 -4.89 -2.09
CA GLU A 278 8.97 -6.23 -1.85
C GLU A 278 7.88 -7.27 -2.02
N LYS A 279 8.26 -8.51 -2.33
CA LYS A 279 7.31 -9.63 -2.42
C LYS A 279 7.82 -10.86 -1.67
N THR A 280 6.90 -11.58 -1.04
CA THR A 280 7.17 -12.82 -0.30
C THR A 280 6.30 -13.95 -0.82
N PRO A 281 6.74 -15.22 -0.65
CA PRO A 281 5.92 -16.36 -1.03
C PRO A 281 4.57 -16.37 -0.30
N VAL A 282 3.53 -16.79 -1.02
CA VAL A 282 2.16 -16.92 -0.52
C VAL A 282 1.57 -18.25 -0.99
N LYS A 283 0.70 -18.84 -0.17
CA LYS A 283 0.04 -20.12 -0.47
C LYS A 283 -1.48 -19.94 -0.52
N LEU A 284 -2.12 -20.66 -1.41
CA LEU A 284 -3.57 -20.73 -1.45
C LEU A 284 -4.08 -21.39 -0.16
N ILE A 285 -5.02 -20.71 0.52
CA ILE A 285 -5.74 -21.23 1.70
C ILE A 285 -7.22 -21.41 1.35
N THR A 286 -7.97 -22.13 2.19
CA THR A 286 -9.34 -22.58 1.92
C THR A 286 -10.29 -21.48 1.45
N ASP A 287 -10.24 -20.30 2.08
CA ASP A 287 -11.14 -19.18 1.78
C ASP A 287 -10.51 -18.13 0.85
N ALA A 288 -9.33 -18.42 0.26
CA ALA A 288 -8.68 -17.48 -0.65
C ALA A 288 -9.26 -17.60 -2.06
N GLU A 289 -9.75 -16.48 -2.56
CA GLU A 289 -10.17 -16.29 -3.96
C GLU A 289 -8.98 -15.94 -4.86
N MET A 290 -7.94 -15.28 -4.29
CA MET A 290 -6.71 -14.95 -4.99
C MET A 290 -5.56 -14.81 -4.00
N VAL A 291 -4.41 -15.33 -4.37
CA VAL A 291 -3.11 -15.06 -3.75
C VAL A 291 -2.04 -14.88 -4.83
N ALA A 292 -1.24 -13.81 -4.73
CA ALA A 292 -0.21 -13.52 -5.71
C ALA A 292 1.06 -12.96 -5.03
N SER A 293 2.18 -13.64 -5.28
CA SER A 293 3.53 -13.17 -4.93
C SER A 293 4.07 -12.32 -6.10
N GLU A 294 3.45 -11.17 -6.32
CA GLU A 294 3.76 -10.21 -7.39
C GLU A 294 3.93 -8.82 -6.81
N TYR A 295 4.82 -8.01 -7.40
CA TYR A 295 4.93 -6.59 -7.10
C TYR A 295 3.72 -5.87 -7.68
N GLY A 296 3.10 -4.97 -6.92
CA GLY A 296 1.94 -4.25 -7.43
C GLY A 296 1.09 -3.56 -6.38
N PHE A 297 -0.15 -3.33 -6.75
CA PHE A 297 -1.15 -2.59 -5.99
C PHE A 297 -2.56 -3.03 -6.38
N MET A 298 -3.56 -2.56 -5.65
CA MET A 298 -4.97 -2.81 -5.98
C MET A 298 -5.71 -1.52 -6.32
N LEU A 299 -6.52 -1.57 -7.37
CA LEU A 299 -7.47 -0.54 -7.76
C LEU A 299 -8.87 -0.92 -7.27
N PHE A 300 -9.52 0.00 -6.59
CA PHE A 300 -10.90 -0.09 -6.12
C PHE A 300 -11.76 0.92 -6.88
N SER A 301 -12.84 0.44 -7.49
CA SER A 301 -13.84 1.28 -8.18
C SER A 301 -15.20 1.02 -7.56
N VAL A 302 -15.72 2.01 -6.81
CA VAL A 302 -16.91 1.87 -5.98
C VAL A 302 -18.07 2.67 -6.58
N THR A 303 -19.18 1.98 -6.82
CA THR A 303 -20.49 2.58 -7.13
C THR A 303 -21.48 2.34 -5.97
N ASN A 304 -22.72 2.77 -6.10
CA ASN A 304 -23.72 2.62 -5.02
C ASN A 304 -23.94 1.16 -4.61
N ASN A 305 -23.89 0.24 -5.58
CA ASN A 305 -24.26 -1.17 -5.38
C ASN A 305 -23.20 -2.16 -5.86
N GLN A 306 -22.06 -1.68 -6.36
CA GLN A 306 -20.98 -2.53 -6.86
C GLN A 306 -19.62 -1.99 -6.43
N LEU A 307 -18.72 -2.90 -6.12
CA LEU A 307 -17.32 -2.64 -5.84
C LEU A 307 -16.49 -3.56 -6.72
N ARG A 308 -15.77 -2.99 -7.69
CA ARG A 308 -14.77 -3.72 -8.47
C ARG A 308 -13.41 -3.58 -7.82
N VAL A 309 -12.68 -4.69 -7.71
CA VAL A 309 -11.29 -4.70 -7.27
C VAL A 309 -10.44 -5.36 -8.34
N GLN A 310 -9.37 -4.68 -8.75
CA GLN A 310 -8.41 -5.17 -9.72
C GLN A 310 -7.01 -5.18 -9.09
N ALA A 311 -6.37 -6.34 -9.01
CA ALA A 311 -4.97 -6.45 -8.61
C ALA A 311 -4.09 -6.27 -9.85
N ILE A 312 -3.13 -5.35 -9.79
CA ILE A 312 -2.34 -4.89 -10.93
C ILE A 312 -0.86 -5.02 -10.56
N ASN A 313 -0.09 -5.74 -11.38
CA ASN A 313 1.34 -5.87 -11.16
C ASN A 313 2.14 -4.68 -11.70
N ASP A 314 3.43 -4.62 -11.40
CA ASP A 314 4.35 -3.56 -11.82
C ASP A 314 4.63 -3.52 -13.35
N GLN A 315 4.13 -4.52 -14.11
CA GLN A 315 4.13 -4.55 -15.57
C GLN A 315 2.83 -4.04 -16.19
N GLY A 316 1.87 -3.60 -15.37
CA GLY A 316 0.56 -3.12 -15.79
C GLY A 316 -0.40 -4.22 -16.24
N GLU A 317 -0.23 -5.43 -15.76
CA GLU A 317 -1.12 -6.55 -16.03
C GLU A 317 -2.15 -6.71 -14.92
N ILE A 318 -3.41 -6.88 -15.28
CA ILE A 318 -4.47 -7.27 -14.35
C ILE A 318 -4.27 -8.76 -14.03
N ILE A 319 -3.76 -9.06 -12.84
CA ILE A 319 -3.56 -10.44 -12.39
C ILE A 319 -4.81 -11.02 -11.72
N TYR A 320 -5.72 -10.15 -11.29
CA TYR A 320 -7.03 -10.55 -10.76
C TYR A 320 -8.04 -9.42 -10.92
N ASN A 321 -9.30 -9.79 -11.15
CA ASN A 321 -10.42 -8.85 -11.27
C ASN A 321 -11.68 -9.48 -10.68
N THR A 322 -12.29 -8.82 -9.72
CA THR A 322 -13.54 -9.27 -9.09
C THR A 322 -14.57 -8.15 -9.00
N LEU A 323 -15.84 -8.53 -8.95
CA LEU A 323 -16.97 -7.62 -8.78
C LEU A 323 -17.84 -8.08 -7.63
N ILE A 324 -17.84 -7.32 -6.55
CA ILE A 324 -18.68 -7.50 -5.37
C ILE A 324 -19.97 -6.71 -5.58
N LYS A 325 -21.12 -7.35 -5.39
CA LYS A 325 -22.47 -6.73 -5.50
C LYS A 325 -23.18 -6.72 -4.16
N LYS A 326 -23.97 -5.67 -3.93
CA LYS A 326 -24.93 -5.58 -2.82
C LYS A 326 -26.34 -5.93 -3.25
#